data_292f0e62011f0129a5adad0c125d3632
#
_entry.id   292f0e62011f0129a5adad0c125d3632
#
_cell.length_a   1.000
_cell.length_b   1.000
_cell.length_c   1.000
_cell.angle_alpha   90.00
_cell.angle_beta   90.00
_cell.angle_gamma   90.00
#
_symmetry.space_group_name_H-M   'P 1'
#
loop_
_entity.id
_entity.type
_entity.pdbx_description
1 polymer ?
#
loop_
_entity_poly.entity_id
_entity_poly.type
_entity_poly.pdbx_seq_one_letter_code
_entity_poly.pdbx_strand_id
1 'polypeptide(L)'
;MDYKVKEGRRTRVHKMYVGVVVHVTDEGRVDPLVVCWPDGRTFRIDEVLYRGQPGQMQKGAKTTRYHVRFGRHETDLFQERREGSPAIEAPETDRWWVYAEDVTIEGAGPKLPKVPKSERRQAKVD
;
A
#
# COMPACT_ATOMS: atom_id res chain seq x y z
N MET A 1 9.88 -11.23 10.79
CA MET A 1 8.62 -10.68 11.28
C MET A 1 8.81 -9.18 11.43
N ASP A 2 7.91 -8.42 10.84
CA ASP A 2 8.08 -6.98 10.78
C ASP A 2 7.46 -6.31 11.99
N TYR A 3 8.07 -5.20 12.42
CA TYR A 3 7.59 -4.41 13.53
C TYR A 3 7.57 -2.94 13.16
N LYS A 4 6.66 -2.21 13.77
CA LYS A 4 6.52 -0.78 13.61
C LYS A 4 6.46 -0.16 15.00
N VAL A 5 7.18 0.93 15.20
CA VAL A 5 7.11 1.66 16.46
C VAL A 5 5.98 2.68 16.35
N LYS A 6 5.05 2.62 17.29
CA LYS A 6 3.90 3.50 17.33
C LYS A 6 3.68 3.91 18.77
N GLU A 7 3.72 5.21 19.05
CA GLU A 7 3.54 5.74 20.39
C GLU A 7 4.48 5.09 21.41
N GLY A 8 5.71 4.86 21.01
CA GLY A 8 6.70 4.24 21.87
C GLY A 8 6.54 2.75 22.06
N ARG A 9 5.61 2.11 21.37
CA ARG A 9 5.38 0.67 21.45
C ARG A 9 5.72 0.01 20.13
N ARG A 10 6.24 -1.21 20.23
CA ARG A 10 6.47 -2.03 19.05
C ARG A 10 5.16 -2.75 18.73
N THR A 11 4.66 -2.55 17.53
CA THR A 11 3.46 -3.22 17.04
C THR A 11 3.84 -4.14 15.90
N ARG A 12 3.43 -5.40 16.00
CA ARG A 12 3.70 -6.35 14.93
C ARG A 12 2.86 -5.99 13.71
N VAL A 13 3.51 -5.98 12.56
CA VAL A 13 2.84 -5.67 11.30
C VAL A 13 3.22 -6.72 10.26
N HIS A 14 2.43 -6.81 9.22
CA HIS A 14 2.72 -7.66 8.08
C HIS A 14 2.31 -6.94 6.81
N LYS A 15 2.85 -7.41 5.68
CA LYS A 15 2.45 -6.89 4.38
C LYS A 15 1.01 -7.27 4.10
N MET A 16 0.21 -6.31 3.69
CA MET A 16 -1.13 -6.56 3.20
C MET A 16 -1.19 -6.02 1.78
N TYR A 17 -1.40 -6.90 0.82
CA TYR A 17 -1.51 -6.48 -0.57
C TYR A 17 -2.88 -5.84 -0.79
N VAL A 18 -2.86 -4.73 -1.53
CA VAL A 18 -4.06 -3.93 -1.81
C VAL A 18 -4.14 -3.65 -3.29
N GLY A 19 -5.34 -3.35 -3.78
CA GLY A 19 -5.49 -2.83 -5.11
C GLY A 19 -5.17 -1.35 -5.12
N VAL A 20 -4.70 -0.84 -6.24
CA VAL A 20 -4.45 0.60 -6.38
C VAL A 20 -4.83 1.02 -7.78
N VAL A 21 -5.60 2.09 -7.87
CA VAL A 21 -5.87 2.74 -9.14
C VAL A 21 -4.78 3.77 -9.35
N VAL A 22 -4.12 3.72 -10.49
CA VAL A 22 -3.02 4.62 -10.79
C VAL A 22 -3.29 5.41 -12.07
N HIS A 23 -2.66 6.56 -12.15
CA HIS A 23 -2.55 7.32 -13.38
C HIS A 23 -1.09 7.30 -13.80
N VAL A 24 -0.84 6.91 -15.03
CA VAL A 24 0.51 6.95 -15.58
C VAL A 24 0.58 8.14 -16.54
N THR A 25 1.47 9.08 -16.24
CA THR A 25 1.62 10.26 -17.07
C THR A 25 2.29 9.92 -18.39
N ASP A 26 2.20 10.84 -19.35
CA ASP A 26 2.87 10.67 -20.63
C ASP A 26 4.39 10.63 -20.50
N GLU A 27 4.93 11.07 -19.37
CA GLU A 27 6.36 10.95 -19.07
C GLU A 27 6.69 9.64 -18.35
N GLY A 28 5.68 8.82 -18.07
CA GLY A 28 5.87 7.53 -17.42
C GLY A 28 5.84 7.56 -15.91
N ARG A 29 5.47 8.69 -15.30
CA ARG A 29 5.36 8.76 -13.86
C ARG A 29 4.07 8.11 -13.40
N VAL A 30 4.17 7.31 -12.35
CA VAL A 30 3.02 6.62 -11.77
C VAL A 30 2.51 7.42 -10.59
N ASP A 31 1.24 7.81 -10.65
CA ASP A 31 0.57 8.52 -9.56
C ASP A 31 -0.52 7.63 -8.98
N PRO A 32 -0.38 7.14 -7.75
CA PRO A 32 -1.44 6.37 -7.13
C PRO A 32 -2.61 7.30 -6.78
N LEU A 33 -3.81 6.90 -7.13
CA LEU A 33 -5.00 7.72 -6.97
C LEU A 33 -5.97 7.18 -5.92
N VAL A 34 -6.14 5.87 -5.87
CA VAL A 34 -7.11 5.23 -4.97
C VAL A 34 -6.52 3.94 -4.46
N VAL A 35 -6.65 3.70 -3.17
CA VAL A 35 -6.25 2.43 -2.55
C VAL A 35 -7.52 1.62 -2.28
N CYS A 36 -7.51 0.37 -2.69
CA CYS A 36 -8.65 -0.53 -2.54
C CYS A 36 -8.30 -1.62 -1.52
N TRP A 37 -8.93 -1.56 -0.36
CA TRP A 37 -8.71 -2.57 0.69
C TRP A 37 -9.31 -3.91 0.28
N PRO A 38 -8.77 -5.01 0.81
CA PRO A 38 -9.32 -6.34 0.49
C PRO A 38 -10.78 -6.53 0.89
N ASP A 39 -11.27 -5.75 1.85
CA ASP A 39 -12.67 -5.83 2.28
C ASP A 39 -13.63 -5.01 1.40
N GLY A 40 -13.14 -4.42 0.32
CA GLY A 40 -13.95 -3.67 -0.62
C GLY A 40 -13.99 -2.17 -0.37
N ARG A 41 -13.45 -1.68 0.73
CA ARG A 41 -13.40 -0.24 0.97
C ARG A 41 -12.36 0.39 0.05
N THR A 42 -12.63 1.62 -0.38
CA THR A 42 -11.71 2.36 -1.22
C THR A 42 -11.43 3.72 -0.58
N PHE A 43 -10.20 4.19 -0.77
CA PHE A 43 -9.77 5.46 -0.19
C PHE A 43 -9.02 6.25 -1.24
N ARG A 44 -9.54 7.44 -1.54
CA ARG A 44 -8.89 8.33 -2.49
C ARG A 44 -7.67 8.99 -1.84
N ILE A 45 -6.56 8.96 -2.55
CA ILE A 45 -5.34 9.62 -2.11
C ILE A 45 -5.47 11.10 -2.44
N ASP A 46 -5.37 11.94 -1.41
CA ASP A 46 -5.46 13.37 -1.59
C ASP A 46 -4.13 13.98 -2.00
N GLU A 47 -3.05 13.40 -1.51
CA GLU A 47 -1.73 13.94 -1.79
C GLU A 47 -0.67 12.85 -1.65
N VAL A 48 0.29 12.85 -2.57
CA VAL A 48 1.50 12.04 -2.44
C VAL A 48 2.56 12.95 -1.82
N LEU A 49 2.84 12.71 -0.55
CA LEU A 49 3.76 13.55 0.22
C LEU A 49 5.21 13.23 -0.09
N TYR A 50 5.49 11.99 -0.42
CA TYR A 50 6.84 11.55 -0.73
C TYR A 50 6.77 10.44 -1.78
N ARG A 51 7.67 10.52 -2.73
CA ARG A 51 7.82 9.53 -3.80
C ARG A 51 9.26 9.07 -3.80
N GLY A 52 9.48 7.83 -3.41
CA GLY A 52 10.81 7.28 -3.33
C GLY A 52 11.37 6.87 -4.68
N GLN A 53 12.61 6.46 -4.66
CA GLN A 53 13.24 5.83 -5.81
C GLN A 53 13.13 4.32 -5.66
N PRO A 54 13.09 3.56 -6.76
CA PRO A 54 13.10 2.11 -6.67
C PRO A 54 14.32 1.64 -5.90
N GLY A 55 14.11 0.72 -4.96
CA GLY A 55 15.20 0.13 -4.23
C GLY A 55 15.95 -0.88 -5.07
N GLN A 56 16.96 -1.50 -4.48
CA GLN A 56 17.70 -2.56 -5.15
C GLN A 56 16.80 -3.78 -5.32
N MET A 57 17.07 -4.53 -6.38
CA MET A 57 16.34 -5.76 -6.63
C MET A 57 16.59 -6.76 -5.51
N GLN A 58 15.52 -7.27 -4.93
CA GLN A 58 15.58 -8.28 -3.88
C GLN A 58 14.58 -9.37 -4.21
N LYS A 59 15.06 -10.61 -4.31
CA LYS A 59 14.22 -11.77 -4.62
C LYS A 59 13.37 -11.55 -5.86
N GLY A 60 13.97 -10.91 -6.87
CA GLY A 60 13.30 -10.69 -8.15
C GLY A 60 12.35 -9.51 -8.19
N ALA A 61 12.33 -8.67 -7.17
CA ALA A 61 11.42 -7.53 -7.13
C ALA A 61 12.15 -6.26 -6.68
N LYS A 62 11.67 -5.13 -7.20
CA LYS A 62 12.08 -3.81 -6.74
C LYS A 62 10.90 -3.15 -6.07
N THR A 63 11.15 -2.51 -4.93
CA THR A 63 10.09 -1.86 -4.16
C THR A 63 10.33 -0.37 -4.09
N THR A 64 9.30 0.40 -4.37
CA THR A 64 9.32 1.86 -4.26
C THR A 64 8.35 2.28 -3.16
N ARG A 65 8.81 3.13 -2.25
CA ARG A 65 7.97 3.64 -1.17
C ARG A 65 7.35 4.98 -1.56
N TYR A 66 6.08 5.09 -1.31
CA TYR A 66 5.34 6.34 -1.40
C TYR A 66 4.78 6.65 -0.02
N HIS A 67 4.81 7.91 0.39
CA HIS A 67 4.11 8.33 1.60
C HIS A 67 2.92 9.16 1.14
N VAL A 68 1.73 8.73 1.50
CA VAL A 68 0.50 9.30 0.96
C VAL A 68 -0.41 9.76 2.09
N ARG A 69 -1.26 10.72 1.76
CA ARG A 69 -2.25 11.23 2.69
C ARG A 69 -3.64 11.07 2.09
N PHE A 70 -4.56 10.61 2.89
CA PHE A 70 -5.98 10.69 2.59
C PHE A 70 -6.69 11.25 3.82
N GLY A 71 -7.23 12.45 3.67
CA GLY A 71 -7.81 13.18 4.77
C GLY A 71 -6.77 13.55 5.79
N ARG A 72 -6.97 13.12 7.03
CA ARG A 72 -6.03 13.34 8.12
C ARG A 72 -5.11 12.16 8.35
N HIS A 73 -5.23 11.13 7.53
CA HIS A 73 -4.48 9.91 7.71
C HIS A 73 -3.34 9.86 6.71
N GLU A 74 -2.16 9.47 7.20
CA GLU A 74 -0.99 9.27 6.36
C GLU A 74 -0.49 7.86 6.53
N THR A 75 0.00 7.29 5.45
CA THR A 75 0.58 5.95 5.52
C THR A 75 1.60 5.78 4.39
N ASP A 76 2.45 4.78 4.58
CA ASP A 76 3.36 4.37 3.52
C ASP A 76 2.64 3.36 2.63
N LEU A 77 2.84 3.54 1.33
CA LEU A 77 2.30 2.66 0.31
C LEU A 77 3.48 2.20 -0.53
N PHE A 78 3.58 0.91 -0.75
CA PHE A 78 4.73 0.32 -1.44
C PHE A 78 4.31 -0.29 -2.76
N GLN A 79 5.04 0.07 -3.81
CA GLN A 79 4.88 -0.54 -5.11
C GLN A 79 5.97 -1.58 -5.28
N GLU A 80 5.57 -2.82 -5.50
CA GLU A 80 6.48 -3.92 -5.72
C GLU A 80 6.40 -4.33 -7.18
N ARG A 81 7.45 -4.07 -7.93
CA ARG A 81 7.54 -4.46 -9.33
C ARG A 81 8.41 -5.69 -9.45
N ARG A 82 7.82 -6.78 -9.92
CA ARG A 82 8.52 -8.05 -10.11
C ARG A 82 8.68 -8.31 -11.58
N GLU A 83 9.90 -8.62 -11.99
CA GLU A 83 10.18 -8.93 -13.39
C GLU A 83 9.54 -10.26 -13.77
N GLY A 84 9.10 -10.33 -15.02
CA GLY A 84 8.64 -11.58 -15.58
C GLY A 84 9.79 -12.53 -15.82
N SER A 85 9.47 -13.81 -16.00
CA SER A 85 10.43 -14.84 -16.34
C SER A 85 9.91 -15.64 -17.52
N PRO A 86 10.47 -15.43 -18.72
CA PRO A 86 10.04 -16.22 -19.89
C PRO A 86 10.28 -17.71 -19.71
N ALA A 87 11.30 -18.09 -18.93
CA ALA A 87 11.64 -19.49 -18.73
C ALA A 87 10.53 -20.28 -18.04
N ILE A 88 9.74 -19.63 -17.18
CA ILE A 88 8.64 -20.27 -16.49
C ILE A 88 7.29 -19.63 -16.83
N GLU A 89 7.28 -18.84 -17.90
CA GLU A 89 6.08 -18.16 -18.39
C GLU A 89 5.42 -17.27 -17.32
N ALA A 90 6.22 -16.71 -16.42
CA ALA A 90 5.71 -15.78 -15.41
C ALA A 90 5.71 -14.38 -15.97
N PRO A 91 4.58 -13.67 -15.93
CA PRO A 91 4.52 -12.29 -16.43
C PRO A 91 5.13 -11.32 -15.43
N GLU A 92 5.46 -10.14 -15.94
CA GLU A 92 5.82 -9.03 -15.07
C GLU A 92 4.58 -8.62 -14.28
N THR A 93 4.76 -8.32 -13.00
CA THR A 93 3.66 -7.89 -12.14
C THR A 93 4.00 -6.62 -11.39
N ASP A 94 2.97 -5.81 -11.16
CA ASP A 94 3.01 -4.67 -10.28
C ASP A 94 2.01 -4.92 -9.17
N ARG A 95 2.50 -4.99 -7.94
CA ARG A 95 1.63 -5.18 -6.79
C ARG A 95 1.89 -4.07 -5.80
N TRP A 96 0.85 -3.73 -5.04
CA TRP A 96 0.95 -2.67 -4.04
C TRP A 96 0.60 -3.26 -2.69
N TRP A 97 1.29 -2.79 -1.67
CA TRP A 97 1.01 -3.28 -0.32
C TRP A 97 1.24 -2.18 0.71
N VAL A 98 0.62 -2.38 1.86
CA VAL A 98 0.77 -1.53 3.03
C VAL A 98 1.13 -2.40 4.20
N TYR A 99 1.63 -1.81 5.28
CA TYR A 99 1.76 -2.54 6.53
C TYR A 99 0.44 -2.49 7.27
N ALA A 100 -0.06 -3.65 7.63
CA ALA A 100 -1.24 -3.80 8.46
C ALA A 100 -0.83 -4.30 9.83
N GLU A 101 -1.45 -3.77 10.87
CA GLU A 101 -1.15 -4.18 12.24
C GLU A 101 -1.80 -5.53 12.52
N ASP A 102 -1.04 -6.41 13.16
CA ASP A 102 -1.59 -7.68 13.61
C ASP A 102 -2.52 -7.43 14.78
N VAL A 103 -3.63 -8.16 14.79
CA VAL A 103 -4.55 -8.10 15.91
C VAL A 103 -4.13 -9.15 16.91
N THR A 104 -3.94 -8.72 18.14
CA THR A 104 -3.49 -9.63 19.21
C THR A 104 -4.62 -10.32 19.92
N ILE A 105 -5.86 -9.97 19.61
CA ILE A 105 -7.03 -10.54 20.26
C ILE A 105 -7.62 -11.60 19.36
N GLU A 106 -8.04 -12.66 19.97
CA GLU A 106 -8.45 -13.92 19.35
C GLU A 106 -9.25 -13.74 18.07
N GLY A 107 -8.89 -14.52 17.07
CA GLY A 107 -9.68 -14.75 15.88
C GLY A 107 -9.83 -13.57 14.94
N ALA A 108 -9.35 -12.42 15.32
CA ALA A 108 -9.49 -11.26 14.45
C ALA A 108 -8.39 -11.26 13.41
N GLY A 109 -8.72 -10.83 12.22
CA GLY A 109 -7.75 -10.69 11.16
C GLY A 109 -6.86 -9.45 11.33
N PRO A 110 -6.05 -9.15 10.31
CA PRO A 110 -5.19 -7.96 10.37
C PRO A 110 -5.99 -6.69 10.56
N LYS A 111 -5.42 -5.79 11.36
CA LYS A 111 -6.04 -4.50 11.57
C LYS A 111 -5.60 -3.54 10.49
N LEU A 112 -6.56 -2.97 9.81
CA LEU A 112 -6.28 -2.00 8.76
C LEU A 112 -5.86 -0.66 9.36
N PRO A 113 -5.12 0.17 8.60
CA PRO A 113 -4.81 1.51 9.05
C PRO A 113 -6.09 2.28 9.38
N LYS A 114 -6.02 3.10 10.42
CA LYS A 114 -7.19 3.89 10.82
C LYS A 114 -7.44 4.99 9.81
N VAL A 115 -8.69 5.08 9.37
CA VAL A 115 -9.12 6.14 8.47
C VAL A 115 -10.35 6.78 9.09
N PRO A 116 -10.43 8.12 9.15
CA PRO A 116 -11.61 8.79 9.68
C PRO A 116 -12.87 8.36 8.94
N LYS A 117 -13.99 8.33 9.64
CA LYS A 117 -15.26 7.95 9.04
C LYS A 117 -15.60 8.77 7.79
N SER A 118 -15.32 10.05 7.84
CA SER A 118 -15.58 10.93 6.71
C SER A 118 -14.79 10.50 5.48
N GLU A 119 -13.55 10.07 5.67
CA GLU A 119 -12.72 9.61 4.57
C GLU A 119 -13.25 8.32 3.97
N ARG A 120 -13.66 7.38 4.82
CA ARG A 120 -14.24 6.14 4.34
C ARG A 120 -15.49 6.38 3.52
N ARG A 121 -16.30 7.35 3.93
CA ARG A 121 -17.52 7.69 3.23
C ARG A 121 -17.24 8.27 1.88
N GLN A 122 -16.29 9.19 1.80
CA GLN A 122 -15.87 9.78 0.53
C GLN A 122 -15.32 8.73 -0.43
N ALA A 123 -14.56 7.80 0.10
CA ALA A 123 -13.91 6.79 -0.72
C ALA A 123 -14.89 5.81 -1.34
N LYS A 124 -16.08 5.70 -0.80
CA LYS A 124 -17.10 4.79 -1.31
C LYS A 124 -17.91 5.36 -2.44
N VAL A 125 -17.82 6.62 -2.70
CA VAL A 125 -18.59 7.26 -3.75
C VAL A 125 -17.86 7.10 -5.06
N ASP A 126 -18.51 6.55 -6.03
CA ASP A 126 -17.90 6.33 -7.34
C ASP A 126 -18.68 6.96 -8.43
#